data_ec68b2b18c8fbb3f66d8e455af1abf69
#
_entry.id   ec68b2b18c8fbb3f66d8e455af1abf69
#
_cell.length_a   1.000
_cell.length_b   1.000
_cell.length_c   1.000
_cell.angle_alpha   90.00
_cell.angle_beta   90.00
_cell.angle_gamma   90.00
#
_symmetry.space_group_name_H-M   'P 1'
#
loop_
_entity.id
_entity.type
_entity.pdbx_description
1 polymer ?
#
loop_
_entity_poly.entity_id
_entity_poly.type
_entity_poly.pdbx_seq_one_letter_code
_entity_poly.pdbx_strand_id
1 'polypeptide(L)'
;MRHEAFWLTASDSTEFHVNHWSPTQEPQAIVMLVHGMAEHSKRYAHLGAALAKAGIALYALDLRGHGFTASFGVKGHFGNHNGWQLVLDDIRCLNHHIRQQHHEKPVFIFGHSLGSYLVIDYLLQYCCSVQGVILSSSNYIQSTFRYKLALQVARFERWRLGKQGRSKLLHWLIFNRHQRAFKPQKTLHDWLSSDEKQVKLYAQDPLCGFISTTQLWIDALTGLQRITPISNLVQIDNLLPILIFGGEHDPIHQGHRLIDLANAFRESGNRFVDVKLYPDMRHEPLNEKNSPRVIQDIIEWIKHNARLD
;
A
#
# COMPACT_ATOMS: atom_id res chain seq x y z
N MET A 1 1.90 14.21 20.78
CA MET A 1 2.38 13.46 19.60
C MET A 1 3.82 13.86 19.31
N ARG A 2 4.68 12.88 19.03
CA ARG A 2 6.05 13.06 18.52
C ARG A 2 6.07 12.64 17.05
N HIS A 3 6.87 13.30 16.24
CA HIS A 3 7.16 12.88 14.88
C HIS A 3 8.67 12.90 14.70
N GLU A 4 9.21 11.81 14.20
CA GLU A 4 10.61 11.67 13.84
C GLU A 4 10.73 10.95 12.49
N ALA A 5 11.86 11.10 11.85
CA ALA A 5 12.17 10.39 10.63
C ALA A 5 13.61 9.86 10.75
N PHE A 6 13.80 8.63 10.27
CA PHE A 6 15.09 7.96 10.37
C PHE A 6 15.31 7.02 9.18
N TRP A 7 16.52 6.50 9.08
CA TRP A 7 16.93 5.55 8.06
C TRP A 7 17.16 4.19 8.65
N LEU A 8 16.72 3.16 7.93
CA LEU A 8 17.06 1.77 8.22
C LEU A 8 17.89 1.19 7.07
N THR A 9 18.81 0.31 7.40
CA THR A 9 19.64 -0.40 6.42
C THR A 9 19.07 -1.79 6.17
N ALA A 10 18.68 -2.06 4.94
CA ALA A 10 18.23 -3.37 4.49
C ALA A 10 19.39 -4.38 4.42
N SER A 11 19.06 -5.67 4.24
CA SER A 11 20.04 -6.75 4.17
C SER A 11 21.02 -6.65 2.99
N ASP A 12 20.65 -5.93 1.93
CA ASP A 12 21.48 -5.65 0.77
C ASP A 12 22.24 -4.30 0.88
N SER A 13 22.31 -3.73 2.08
CA SER A 13 22.94 -2.44 2.39
C SER A 13 22.22 -1.22 1.78
N THR A 14 21.02 -1.38 1.21
CA THR A 14 20.22 -0.26 0.78
C THR A 14 19.61 0.44 2.00
N GLU A 15 19.73 1.76 2.07
CA GLU A 15 19.05 2.55 3.10
C GLU A 15 17.65 2.94 2.63
N PHE A 16 16.67 2.81 3.53
CA PHE A 16 15.31 3.26 3.30
C PHE A 16 14.81 4.14 4.44
N HIS A 17 14.05 5.16 4.05
CA HIS A 17 13.54 6.19 4.94
C HIS A 17 12.23 5.74 5.61
N VAL A 18 12.08 6.07 6.88
CA VAL A 18 10.89 5.78 7.69
C VAL A 18 10.43 7.04 8.38
N ASN A 19 9.15 7.39 8.24
CA ASN A 19 8.47 8.37 9.08
C ASN A 19 7.80 7.65 10.25
N HIS A 20 7.95 8.17 11.46
CA HIS A 20 7.38 7.62 12.68
C HIS A 20 6.58 8.71 13.44
N TRP A 21 5.31 8.45 13.68
CA TRP A 21 4.45 9.25 14.54
C TRP A 21 4.06 8.42 15.76
N SER A 22 4.27 8.96 16.95
CA SER A 22 3.97 8.25 18.19
C SER A 22 3.24 9.14 19.21
N PRO A 23 2.47 8.52 20.13
CA PRO A 23 1.98 9.23 21.30
C PRO A 23 3.14 9.72 22.17
N THR A 24 2.85 10.62 23.11
CA THR A 24 3.87 11.06 24.10
C THR A 24 4.14 10.01 25.17
N GLN A 25 3.18 9.15 25.42
CA GLN A 25 3.30 7.96 26.27
C GLN A 25 3.65 6.74 25.42
N GLU A 26 3.94 5.62 26.08
CA GLU A 26 4.18 4.35 25.39
C GLU A 26 2.95 3.94 24.56
N PRO A 27 3.13 3.55 23.29
CA PRO A 27 2.02 3.17 22.43
C PRO A 27 1.36 1.86 22.90
N GLN A 28 0.04 1.80 22.79
CA GLN A 28 -0.74 0.60 23.08
C GLN A 28 -0.75 -0.39 21.92
N ALA A 29 -0.64 0.10 20.70
CA ALA A 29 -0.56 -0.67 19.47
C ALA A 29 0.30 0.07 18.43
N ILE A 30 0.79 -0.66 17.42
CA ILE A 30 1.62 -0.11 16.37
C ILE A 30 1.00 -0.43 15.00
N VAL A 31 1.03 0.52 14.10
CA VAL A 31 0.70 0.33 12.67
C VAL A 31 1.97 0.48 11.85
N MET A 32 2.26 -0.50 11.02
CA MET A 32 3.30 -0.44 9.99
C MET A 32 2.62 -0.19 8.64
N LEU A 33 2.92 0.93 7.98
CA LEU A 33 2.25 1.36 6.76
C LEU A 33 3.15 1.22 5.54
N VAL A 34 2.60 0.61 4.49
CA VAL A 34 3.18 0.43 3.16
C VAL A 34 2.36 1.21 2.15
N HIS A 35 2.91 2.29 1.61
CA HIS A 35 2.22 3.20 0.70
C HIS A 35 2.08 2.66 -0.74
N GLY A 36 1.34 3.37 -1.59
CA GLY A 36 1.07 3.01 -2.97
C GLY A 36 2.15 3.42 -3.98
N MET A 37 1.88 3.20 -5.27
CA MET A 37 2.77 3.57 -6.36
C MET A 37 2.81 5.08 -6.57
N ALA A 38 4.00 5.62 -6.82
CA ALA A 38 4.25 7.02 -7.15
C ALA A 38 3.72 8.02 -6.09
N GLU A 39 3.86 7.63 -4.82
CA GLU A 39 3.61 8.46 -3.64
C GLU A 39 4.69 8.21 -2.58
N HIS A 40 4.48 8.67 -1.34
CA HIS A 40 5.44 8.50 -0.24
C HIS A 40 4.77 8.53 1.14
N SER A 41 5.49 8.05 2.16
CA SER A 41 5.01 7.87 3.53
C SER A 41 4.54 9.16 4.23
N LYS A 42 5.15 10.31 3.93
CA LYS A 42 4.80 11.60 4.57
C LYS A 42 3.37 12.05 4.27
N ARG A 43 2.75 11.55 3.19
CA ARG A 43 1.34 11.84 2.85
C ARG A 43 0.36 11.32 3.92
N TYR A 44 0.81 10.40 4.78
CA TYR A 44 0.03 9.81 5.87
C TYR A 44 0.21 10.52 7.22
N ALA A 45 0.80 11.72 7.25
CA ALA A 45 1.03 12.48 8.48
C ALA A 45 -0.26 12.76 9.27
N HIS A 46 -1.38 13.00 8.58
CA HIS A 46 -2.68 13.23 9.23
C HIS A 46 -3.24 11.96 9.88
N LEU A 47 -3.06 10.78 9.25
CA LEU A 47 -3.36 9.49 9.85
C LEU A 47 -2.45 9.25 11.08
N GLY A 48 -1.14 9.48 10.94
CA GLY A 48 -0.17 9.35 12.04
C GLY A 48 -0.54 10.24 13.23
N ALA A 49 -0.96 11.47 12.99
CA ALA A 49 -1.40 12.39 14.02
C ALA A 49 -2.67 11.89 14.74
N ALA A 50 -3.63 11.34 14.02
CA ALA A 50 -4.86 10.81 14.58
C ALA A 50 -4.62 9.52 15.38
N LEU A 51 -3.81 8.59 14.85
CA LEU A 51 -3.42 7.37 15.54
C LEU A 51 -2.67 7.67 16.85
N ALA A 52 -1.71 8.60 16.81
CA ALA A 52 -0.96 8.99 17.99
C ALA A 52 -1.85 9.60 19.10
N LYS A 53 -2.89 10.38 18.74
CA LYS A 53 -3.91 10.85 19.71
C LYS A 53 -4.70 9.70 20.31
N ALA A 54 -4.90 8.61 19.57
CA ALA A 54 -5.59 7.41 20.02
C ALA A 54 -4.67 6.42 20.78
N GLY A 55 -3.41 6.78 21.05
CA GLY A 55 -2.46 5.91 21.75
C GLY A 55 -1.76 4.89 20.85
N ILE A 56 -1.83 5.04 19.52
CA ILE A 56 -1.29 4.10 18.54
C ILE A 56 -0.11 4.76 17.80
N ALA A 57 1.01 4.06 17.66
CA ALA A 57 2.14 4.53 16.87
C ALA A 57 1.98 4.14 15.39
N LEU A 58 2.46 5.00 14.48
CA LEU A 58 2.53 4.73 13.05
C LEU A 58 3.99 4.77 12.58
N TYR A 59 4.44 3.70 11.95
CA TYR A 59 5.68 3.62 11.19
C TYR A 59 5.34 3.50 9.70
N ALA A 60 5.79 4.43 8.89
CA ALA A 60 5.52 4.43 7.46
C ALA A 60 6.85 4.51 6.69
N LEU A 61 7.22 3.42 5.99
CA LEU A 61 8.43 3.41 5.18
C LEU A 61 8.18 4.10 3.83
N ASP A 62 9.23 4.70 3.26
CA ASP A 62 9.28 5.04 1.84
C ASP A 62 9.82 3.83 1.07
N LEU A 63 9.02 3.28 0.15
CA LEU A 63 9.42 2.16 -0.68
C LEU A 63 10.66 2.50 -1.53
N ARG A 64 11.43 1.50 -1.92
CA ARG A 64 12.55 1.68 -2.87
C ARG A 64 12.09 2.47 -4.10
N GLY A 65 12.88 3.46 -4.50
CA GLY A 65 12.54 4.34 -5.61
C GLY A 65 11.39 5.32 -5.34
N HIS A 66 10.93 5.46 -4.09
CA HIS A 66 9.85 6.37 -3.69
C HIS A 66 10.31 7.27 -2.54
N GLY A 67 9.61 8.39 -2.36
CA GLY A 67 9.87 9.32 -1.28
C GLY A 67 11.34 9.70 -1.14
N PHE A 68 11.82 9.79 0.09
CA PHE A 68 13.25 10.08 0.37
C PHE A 68 14.15 8.87 0.10
N THR A 69 13.66 7.64 0.15
CA THR A 69 14.44 6.45 -0.25
C THR A 69 14.92 6.55 -1.70
N ALA A 70 14.19 7.25 -2.57
CA ALA A 70 14.61 7.52 -3.94
C ALA A 70 15.82 8.45 -4.07
N SER A 71 16.24 9.13 -3.00
CA SER A 71 17.39 10.05 -3.02
C SER A 71 18.72 9.34 -3.32
N PHE A 72 18.80 8.05 -3.01
CA PHE A 72 19.98 7.21 -3.25
C PHE A 72 19.83 6.30 -4.48
N GLY A 73 18.78 6.49 -5.29
CA GLY A 73 18.48 5.59 -6.38
C GLY A 73 17.66 6.21 -7.49
N VAL A 74 17.11 5.35 -8.33
CA VAL A 74 16.27 5.76 -9.46
C VAL A 74 14.81 5.82 -9.01
N LYS A 75 14.18 6.98 -9.15
CA LYS A 75 12.77 7.16 -8.82
C LYS A 75 11.89 6.17 -9.60
N GLY A 76 10.98 5.48 -8.89
CA GLY A 76 10.10 4.47 -9.46
C GLY A 76 10.82 3.18 -9.86
N HIS A 77 11.88 2.78 -9.13
CA HIS A 77 12.66 1.58 -9.37
C HIS A 77 12.93 0.82 -8.07
N PHE A 78 12.49 -0.42 -7.97
CA PHE A 78 12.70 -1.23 -6.78
C PHE A 78 14.10 -1.85 -6.72
N GLY A 79 14.66 -2.18 -7.88
CA GLY A 79 15.98 -2.79 -8.02
C GLY A 79 16.18 -3.38 -9.41
N ASN A 80 17.41 -3.69 -9.75
CA ASN A 80 17.74 -4.27 -11.05
C ASN A 80 17.35 -5.75 -11.17
N HIS A 81 17.18 -6.43 -10.05
CA HIS A 81 16.82 -7.84 -9.94
C HIS A 81 15.98 -8.05 -8.69
N ASN A 82 14.94 -8.87 -8.80
CA ASN A 82 14.09 -9.28 -7.67
C ASN A 82 13.53 -8.11 -6.86
N GLY A 83 13.25 -6.97 -7.49
CA GLY A 83 12.87 -5.73 -6.81
C GLY A 83 11.66 -5.89 -5.90
N TRP A 84 10.68 -6.72 -6.29
CA TRP A 84 9.54 -7.03 -5.43
C TRP A 84 9.97 -7.71 -4.12
N GLN A 85 10.84 -8.73 -4.19
CA GLN A 85 11.34 -9.41 -2.98
C GLN A 85 12.17 -8.48 -2.11
N LEU A 86 13.00 -7.63 -2.69
CA LEU A 86 13.78 -6.64 -1.94
C LEU A 86 12.87 -5.70 -1.13
N VAL A 87 11.71 -5.31 -1.68
CA VAL A 87 10.73 -4.51 -0.92
C VAL A 87 10.08 -5.30 0.20
N LEU A 88 9.78 -6.60 0.00
CA LEU A 88 9.27 -7.45 1.07
C LEU A 88 10.29 -7.62 2.20
N ASP A 89 11.57 -7.70 1.86
CA ASP A 89 12.68 -7.77 2.83
C ASP A 89 12.82 -6.45 3.61
N ASP A 90 12.59 -5.29 2.97
CA ASP A 90 12.55 -3.98 3.65
C ASP A 90 11.38 -3.91 4.66
N ILE A 91 10.19 -4.38 4.26
CA ILE A 91 9.02 -4.48 5.14
C ILE A 91 9.34 -5.38 6.34
N ARG A 92 10.01 -6.51 6.11
CA ARG A 92 10.45 -7.42 7.17
C ARG A 92 11.48 -6.76 8.10
N CYS A 93 12.43 -6.01 7.54
CA CYS A 93 13.42 -5.25 8.31
C CYS A 93 12.73 -4.23 9.23
N LEU A 94 11.77 -3.47 8.71
CA LEU A 94 10.99 -2.52 9.50
C LEU A 94 10.18 -3.24 10.60
N ASN A 95 9.52 -4.36 10.29
CA ASN A 95 8.78 -5.13 11.29
C ASN A 95 9.70 -5.62 12.41
N HIS A 96 10.90 -6.11 12.07
CA HIS A 96 11.89 -6.53 13.06
C HIS A 96 12.32 -5.36 13.95
N HIS A 97 12.62 -4.21 13.36
CA HIS A 97 12.95 -2.98 14.11
C HIS A 97 11.82 -2.60 15.08
N ILE A 98 10.55 -2.60 14.62
CA ILE A 98 9.37 -2.31 15.45
C ILE A 98 9.29 -3.28 16.62
N ARG A 99 9.47 -4.58 16.38
CA ARG A 99 9.43 -5.61 17.42
C ARG A 99 10.54 -5.47 18.46
N GLN A 100 11.72 -4.97 18.07
CA GLN A 100 12.80 -4.67 18.99
C GLN A 100 12.52 -3.45 19.88
N GLN A 101 11.82 -2.44 19.34
CA GLN A 101 11.48 -1.22 20.08
C GLN A 101 10.23 -1.38 20.95
N HIS A 102 9.29 -2.26 20.56
CA HIS A 102 7.99 -2.42 21.16
C HIS A 102 7.69 -3.90 21.44
N HIS A 103 8.41 -4.45 22.44
CA HIS A 103 8.18 -5.82 22.87
C HIS A 103 6.72 -6.03 23.27
N GLU A 104 6.11 -7.14 22.84
CA GLU A 104 4.75 -7.57 23.19
C GLU A 104 3.58 -6.67 22.73
N LYS A 105 3.86 -5.51 22.11
CA LYS A 105 2.77 -4.67 21.56
C LYS A 105 2.18 -5.29 20.30
N PRO A 106 0.85 -5.22 20.12
CA PRO A 106 0.21 -5.66 18.90
C PRO A 106 0.64 -4.79 17.72
N VAL A 107 1.11 -5.43 16.66
CA VAL A 107 1.53 -4.77 15.40
C VAL A 107 0.52 -5.09 14.32
N PHE A 108 -0.02 -4.05 13.69
CA PHE A 108 -0.89 -4.14 12.52
C PHE A 108 -0.13 -3.70 11.29
N ILE A 109 -0.40 -4.33 10.14
CA ILE A 109 0.17 -3.91 8.87
C ILE A 109 -0.90 -3.27 8.00
N PHE A 110 -0.59 -2.10 7.45
CA PHE A 110 -1.46 -1.33 6.58
C PHE A 110 -0.85 -1.23 5.19
N GLY A 111 -1.57 -1.64 4.15
CA GLY A 111 -1.16 -1.46 2.76
C GLY A 111 -2.17 -0.65 1.97
N HIS A 112 -1.70 0.36 1.21
CA HIS A 112 -2.54 1.12 0.30
C HIS A 112 -2.19 0.81 -1.16
N SER A 113 -3.19 0.53 -2.00
CA SER A 113 -3.01 0.32 -3.45
C SER A 113 -1.90 -0.71 -3.74
N LEU A 114 -0.80 -0.35 -4.42
CA LEU A 114 0.37 -1.22 -4.62
C LEU A 114 0.89 -1.79 -3.28
N GLY A 115 0.90 -0.97 -2.22
CA GLY A 115 1.30 -1.41 -0.88
C GLY A 115 0.41 -2.52 -0.33
N SER A 116 -0.88 -2.56 -0.69
CA SER A 116 -1.79 -3.63 -0.26
C SER A 116 -1.41 -4.99 -0.86
N TYR A 117 -0.95 -5.00 -2.11
CA TYR A 117 -0.48 -6.23 -2.76
C TYR A 117 0.85 -6.70 -2.18
N LEU A 118 1.76 -5.77 -1.86
CA LEU A 118 3.00 -6.08 -1.14
C LEU A 118 2.69 -6.67 0.24
N VAL A 119 1.71 -6.12 0.95
CA VAL A 119 1.27 -6.65 2.25
C VAL A 119 0.69 -8.05 2.13
N ILE A 120 -0.16 -8.33 1.15
CA ILE A 120 -0.69 -9.69 0.94
C ILE A 120 0.46 -10.67 0.69
N ASP A 121 1.43 -10.32 -0.17
CA ASP A 121 2.56 -11.19 -0.45
C ASP A 121 3.52 -11.33 0.75
N TYR A 122 3.68 -10.27 1.53
CA TYR A 122 4.40 -10.32 2.80
C TYR A 122 3.79 -11.36 3.75
N LEU A 123 2.47 -11.41 3.86
CA LEU A 123 1.77 -12.38 4.72
C LEU A 123 1.93 -13.82 4.22
N LEU A 124 2.02 -14.06 2.92
CA LEU A 124 2.29 -15.40 2.38
C LEU A 124 3.66 -15.93 2.79
N GLN A 125 4.63 -15.05 3.05
CA GLN A 125 5.99 -15.44 3.42
C GLN A 125 6.25 -15.36 4.93
N TYR A 126 5.56 -14.47 5.65
CA TYR A 126 5.85 -14.10 7.04
C TYR A 126 4.56 -14.05 7.89
N CYS A 127 3.72 -15.09 7.80
CA CYS A 127 2.34 -15.14 8.27
C CYS A 127 2.09 -14.77 9.74
N CYS A 128 3.03 -15.04 10.64
CA CYS A 128 2.82 -14.88 12.09
C CYS A 128 3.42 -13.59 12.67
N SER A 129 3.70 -12.60 11.82
CA SER A 129 4.44 -11.41 12.25
C SER A 129 3.56 -10.22 12.66
N VAL A 130 2.24 -10.29 12.47
CA VAL A 130 1.31 -9.18 12.73
C VAL A 130 0.01 -9.65 13.41
N GLN A 131 -0.65 -8.75 14.14
CA GLN A 131 -1.90 -8.98 14.86
C GLN A 131 -3.15 -8.75 13.99
N GLY A 132 -3.03 -8.00 12.91
CA GLY A 132 -4.11 -7.74 11.97
C GLY A 132 -3.62 -6.98 10.75
N VAL A 133 -4.46 -6.94 9.73
CA VAL A 133 -4.14 -6.41 8.39
C VAL A 133 -5.18 -5.40 7.95
N ILE A 134 -4.71 -4.30 7.37
CA ILE A 134 -5.57 -3.25 6.80
C ILE A 134 -5.18 -3.07 5.33
N LEU A 135 -6.12 -3.31 4.42
CA LEU A 135 -5.93 -3.21 2.98
C LEU A 135 -6.82 -2.08 2.43
N SER A 136 -6.20 -0.99 2.05
CA SER A 136 -6.86 0.19 1.48
C SER A 136 -6.80 0.16 -0.04
N SER A 137 -7.96 0.31 -0.69
CA SER A 137 -8.10 0.43 -2.15
C SER A 137 -7.39 -0.68 -2.92
N SER A 138 -7.49 -1.88 -2.38
CA SER A 138 -6.99 -3.13 -2.96
C SER A 138 -8.06 -3.73 -3.89
N ASN A 139 -7.67 -4.70 -4.69
CA ASN A 139 -8.63 -5.45 -5.50
C ASN A 139 -8.21 -6.91 -5.68
N TYR A 140 -9.18 -7.76 -5.97
CA TYR A 140 -8.93 -9.11 -6.44
C TYR A 140 -8.87 -9.14 -7.96
N ILE A 141 -7.91 -9.88 -8.48
CA ILE A 141 -7.60 -9.89 -9.89
C ILE A 141 -7.80 -11.30 -10.43
N GLN A 142 -8.95 -11.54 -11.06
CA GLN A 142 -9.35 -12.86 -11.57
C GLN A 142 -8.64 -13.29 -12.86
N SER A 143 -8.14 -12.36 -13.67
CA SER A 143 -7.68 -12.68 -15.03
C SER A 143 -6.17 -12.88 -15.13
N THR A 144 -5.71 -14.12 -14.97
CA THR A 144 -4.31 -14.50 -15.20
C THR A 144 -3.82 -14.21 -16.64
N PHE A 145 -4.69 -14.29 -17.65
CA PHE A 145 -4.34 -14.05 -19.05
C PHE A 145 -3.95 -12.58 -19.30
N ARG A 146 -4.73 -11.62 -18.79
CA ARG A 146 -4.44 -10.19 -18.95
C ARG A 146 -3.10 -9.81 -18.32
N TYR A 147 -2.77 -10.42 -17.17
CA TYR A 147 -1.47 -10.19 -16.52
C TYR A 147 -0.32 -10.80 -17.29
N LYS A 148 -0.49 -12.01 -17.84
CA LYS A 148 0.53 -12.63 -18.70
C LYS A 148 0.81 -11.75 -19.91
N LEU A 149 -0.24 -11.21 -20.55
CA LEU A 149 -0.08 -10.29 -21.67
C LEU A 149 0.61 -8.99 -21.26
N ALA A 150 0.16 -8.35 -20.17
CA ALA A 150 0.78 -7.12 -19.65
C ALA A 150 2.26 -7.35 -19.28
N LEU A 151 2.59 -8.52 -18.72
CA LEU A 151 3.98 -8.89 -18.44
C LEU A 151 4.83 -9.03 -19.70
N GLN A 152 4.28 -9.60 -20.78
CA GLN A 152 5.02 -9.67 -22.06
C GLN A 152 5.26 -8.27 -22.64
N VAL A 153 4.27 -7.39 -22.60
CA VAL A 153 4.43 -5.97 -23.00
C VAL A 153 5.49 -5.29 -22.14
N ALA A 154 5.48 -5.50 -20.83
CA ALA A 154 6.47 -4.92 -19.93
C ALA A 154 7.89 -5.45 -20.21
N ARG A 155 8.03 -6.74 -20.53
CA ARG A 155 9.32 -7.35 -20.93
C ARG A 155 9.83 -6.79 -22.25
N PHE A 156 8.96 -6.59 -23.23
CA PHE A 156 9.31 -5.95 -24.50
C PHE A 156 9.76 -4.50 -24.28
N GLU A 157 9.02 -3.72 -23.52
CA GLU A 157 9.39 -2.34 -23.20
C GLU A 157 10.72 -2.27 -22.43
N ARG A 158 10.98 -3.22 -21.52
CA ARG A 158 12.27 -3.32 -20.84
C ARG A 158 13.41 -3.64 -21.80
N TRP A 159 13.20 -4.55 -22.75
CA TRP A 159 14.19 -4.84 -23.78
C TRP A 159 14.51 -3.59 -24.61
N ARG A 160 13.49 -2.80 -24.97
CA ARG A 160 13.64 -1.58 -25.77
C ARG A 160 14.24 -0.40 -25.02
N LEU A 161 13.88 -0.21 -23.73
CA LEU A 161 14.21 0.99 -22.95
C LEU A 161 15.22 0.75 -21.83
N GLY A 162 15.59 -0.49 -21.58
CA GLY A 162 16.39 -0.89 -20.42
C GLY A 162 15.58 -0.96 -19.13
N LYS A 163 16.19 -1.50 -18.06
CA LYS A 163 15.55 -1.73 -16.75
C LYS A 163 15.02 -0.44 -16.11
N GLN A 164 15.75 0.65 -16.22
CA GLN A 164 15.42 1.95 -15.65
C GLN A 164 14.62 2.84 -16.63
N GLY A 165 14.37 2.35 -17.84
CA GLY A 165 13.57 3.06 -18.84
C GLY A 165 12.13 3.31 -18.36
N ARG A 166 11.52 4.41 -18.82
CA ARG A 166 10.18 4.83 -18.47
C ARG A 166 9.26 4.69 -19.66
N SER A 167 8.41 3.66 -19.66
CA SER A 167 7.49 3.39 -20.75
C SER A 167 6.21 4.20 -20.62
N LYS A 168 6.03 5.19 -21.50
CA LYS A 168 4.77 5.92 -21.63
C LYS A 168 3.64 4.99 -22.07
N LEU A 169 3.93 3.96 -22.87
CA LEU A 169 2.95 2.96 -23.30
C LEU A 169 2.41 2.16 -22.12
N LEU A 170 3.28 1.62 -21.26
CA LEU A 170 2.85 0.89 -20.07
C LEU A 170 2.04 1.78 -19.13
N HIS A 171 2.53 2.98 -18.88
CA HIS A 171 1.81 3.96 -18.06
C HIS A 171 0.41 4.25 -18.62
N TRP A 172 0.31 4.48 -19.93
CA TRP A 172 -0.95 4.73 -20.61
C TRP A 172 -1.90 3.53 -20.53
N LEU A 173 -1.42 2.31 -20.80
CA LEU A 173 -2.23 1.09 -20.76
C LEU A 173 -2.84 0.86 -19.36
N ILE A 174 -2.12 1.21 -18.31
CA ILE A 174 -2.54 0.96 -16.93
C ILE A 174 -3.42 2.10 -16.40
N PHE A 175 -3.00 3.35 -16.59
CA PHE A 175 -3.65 4.50 -15.94
C PHE A 175 -4.65 5.27 -16.80
N ASN A 176 -4.58 5.19 -18.14
CA ASN A 176 -5.43 6.01 -19.02
C ASN A 176 -6.93 5.84 -18.73
N ARG A 177 -7.38 4.60 -18.45
CA ARG A 177 -8.78 4.35 -18.12
C ARG A 177 -9.18 5.03 -16.80
N HIS A 178 -8.32 4.97 -15.80
CA HIS A 178 -8.57 5.56 -14.48
C HIS A 178 -8.53 7.08 -14.54
N GLN A 179 -7.57 7.65 -15.26
CA GLN A 179 -7.45 9.09 -15.48
C GLN A 179 -8.68 9.70 -16.18
N ARG A 180 -9.37 8.94 -17.03
CA ARG A 180 -10.55 9.38 -17.78
C ARG A 180 -11.88 8.99 -17.13
N ALA A 181 -11.88 8.42 -15.93
CA ALA A 181 -13.09 7.94 -15.27
C ALA A 181 -14.03 9.08 -14.84
N PHE A 182 -13.48 10.28 -14.60
CA PHE A 182 -14.26 11.44 -14.11
C PHE A 182 -14.33 12.56 -15.14
N LYS A 183 -15.54 13.13 -15.31
CA LYS A 183 -15.79 14.25 -16.23
C LYS A 183 -16.55 15.38 -15.51
N PRO A 184 -16.24 16.67 -15.77
CA PRO A 184 -15.12 17.13 -16.59
C PRO A 184 -13.78 16.79 -15.91
N GLN A 185 -12.81 16.34 -16.69
CA GLN A 185 -11.45 16.06 -16.18
C GLN A 185 -10.72 17.38 -15.96
N LYS A 186 -10.26 17.63 -14.72
CA LYS A 186 -9.48 18.81 -14.33
C LYS A 186 -7.97 18.52 -14.37
N THR A 187 -7.59 17.33 -13.91
CA THR A 187 -6.20 16.86 -13.88
C THR A 187 -6.10 15.39 -14.28
N LEU A 188 -4.89 14.87 -14.49
CA LEU A 188 -4.64 13.44 -14.67
C LEU A 188 -4.78 12.63 -13.36
N HIS A 189 -4.99 13.30 -12.23
CA HIS A 189 -5.00 12.71 -10.90
C HIS A 189 -6.37 12.76 -10.21
N ASP A 190 -7.41 13.23 -10.93
CA ASP A 190 -8.77 13.36 -10.38
C ASP A 190 -9.35 12.03 -9.85
N TRP A 191 -8.84 10.91 -10.35
CA TRP A 191 -9.24 9.57 -9.91
C TRP A 191 -8.80 9.22 -8.49
N LEU A 192 -7.82 9.95 -7.91
CA LEU A 192 -7.30 9.71 -6.57
C LEU A 192 -8.26 10.15 -5.48
N SER A 193 -8.85 11.33 -5.61
CA SER A 193 -9.73 11.90 -4.59
C SER A 193 -10.77 12.85 -5.19
N SER A 194 -11.91 12.97 -4.53
CA SER A 194 -12.92 14.01 -4.81
C SER A 194 -12.54 15.37 -4.21
N ASP A 195 -11.58 15.41 -3.28
CA ASP A 195 -11.03 16.66 -2.74
C ASP A 195 -9.98 17.26 -3.67
N GLU A 196 -10.36 18.32 -4.39
CA GLU A 196 -9.48 19.02 -5.33
C GLU A 196 -8.19 19.56 -4.67
N LYS A 197 -8.22 19.87 -3.36
CA LYS A 197 -7.04 20.30 -2.62
C LYS A 197 -6.02 19.16 -2.53
N GLN A 198 -6.47 17.97 -2.20
CA GLN A 198 -5.61 16.78 -2.12
C GLN A 198 -5.06 16.39 -3.48
N VAL A 199 -5.89 16.45 -4.53
CA VAL A 199 -5.44 16.22 -5.91
C VAL A 199 -4.37 17.23 -6.33
N LYS A 200 -4.56 18.52 -5.99
CA LYS A 200 -3.58 19.58 -6.27
C LYS A 200 -2.27 19.37 -5.50
N LEU A 201 -2.34 19.01 -4.22
CA LEU A 201 -1.16 18.69 -3.41
C LEU A 201 -0.36 17.54 -4.03
N TYR A 202 -1.04 16.44 -4.43
CA TYR A 202 -0.41 15.33 -5.12
C TYR A 202 0.26 15.75 -6.44
N ALA A 203 -0.45 16.52 -7.27
CA ALA A 203 0.04 16.95 -8.58
C ALA A 203 1.24 17.91 -8.50
N GLN A 204 1.36 18.67 -7.41
CA GLN A 204 2.45 19.62 -7.17
C GLN A 204 3.64 19.00 -6.41
N ASP A 205 3.46 17.81 -5.83
CA ASP A 205 4.52 17.17 -5.08
C ASP A 205 5.53 16.50 -6.02
N PRO A 206 6.81 16.92 -6.01
CA PRO A 206 7.84 16.34 -6.88
C PRO A 206 8.15 14.87 -6.57
N LEU A 207 7.72 14.36 -5.40
CA LEU A 207 7.87 12.97 -5.00
C LEU A 207 6.68 12.10 -5.41
N CYS A 208 5.63 12.68 -6.02
CA CYS A 208 4.42 12.00 -6.47
C CYS A 208 4.27 11.99 -7.99
N GLY A 209 3.38 11.15 -8.50
CA GLY A 209 2.91 11.18 -9.90
C GLY A 209 3.94 10.84 -10.97
N PHE A 210 5.10 10.34 -10.64
CA PHE A 210 6.14 9.97 -11.60
C PHE A 210 5.81 8.67 -12.35
N ILE A 211 6.38 8.51 -13.55
CA ILE A 211 6.27 7.27 -14.32
C ILE A 211 7.28 6.25 -13.76
N SER A 212 6.79 5.09 -13.36
CA SER A 212 7.60 3.98 -12.88
C SER A 212 8.45 3.35 -13.99
N THR A 213 9.57 2.74 -13.61
CA THR A 213 10.48 2.08 -14.55
C THR A 213 9.87 0.81 -15.15
N THR A 214 10.39 0.37 -16.28
CA THR A 214 9.97 -0.90 -16.90
C THR A 214 10.21 -2.10 -15.97
N GLN A 215 11.29 -2.05 -15.17
CA GLN A 215 11.57 -3.12 -14.22
C GLN A 215 10.56 -3.15 -13.07
N LEU A 216 10.17 -2.00 -12.50
CA LEU A 216 9.13 -1.96 -11.46
C LEU A 216 7.81 -2.56 -11.96
N TRP A 217 7.42 -2.30 -13.21
CA TRP A 217 6.22 -2.92 -13.78
C TRP A 217 6.32 -4.43 -13.87
N ILE A 218 7.50 -4.97 -14.24
CA ILE A 218 7.72 -6.42 -14.26
C ILE A 218 7.65 -6.98 -12.84
N ASP A 219 8.30 -6.32 -11.88
CA ASP A 219 8.30 -6.73 -10.48
C ASP A 219 6.87 -6.75 -9.92
N ALA A 220 6.09 -5.68 -10.13
CA ALA A 220 4.70 -5.59 -9.68
C ALA A 220 3.80 -6.65 -10.33
N LEU A 221 3.88 -6.82 -11.66
CA LEU A 221 3.07 -7.81 -12.37
C LEU A 221 3.43 -9.24 -11.96
N THR A 222 4.69 -9.52 -11.64
CA THR A 222 5.13 -10.82 -11.14
C THR A 222 4.63 -11.08 -9.72
N GLY A 223 4.71 -10.09 -8.83
CA GLY A 223 4.16 -10.16 -7.48
C GLY A 223 2.66 -10.40 -7.48
N LEU A 224 1.92 -9.66 -8.33
CA LEU A 224 0.48 -9.85 -8.49
C LEU A 224 0.09 -11.26 -8.93
N GLN A 225 0.87 -11.91 -9.79
CA GLN A 225 0.61 -13.31 -10.19
C GLN A 225 0.74 -14.29 -9.01
N ARG A 226 1.58 -13.98 -8.03
CA ARG A 226 1.79 -14.83 -6.84
C ARG A 226 0.63 -14.73 -5.86
N ILE A 227 0.08 -13.56 -5.65
CA ILE A 227 -1.01 -13.33 -4.69
C ILE A 227 -2.42 -13.63 -5.24
N THR A 228 -2.54 -13.82 -6.55
CA THR A 228 -3.85 -14.02 -7.21
C THR A 228 -4.49 -15.39 -6.92
N PRO A 229 -3.78 -16.54 -6.91
CA PRO A 229 -4.42 -17.83 -6.68
C PRO A 229 -4.94 -17.94 -5.24
N ILE A 230 -6.22 -18.30 -5.06
CA ILE A 230 -6.82 -18.56 -3.74
C ILE A 230 -6.03 -19.65 -2.99
N SER A 231 -5.48 -20.63 -3.70
CA SER A 231 -4.61 -21.67 -3.12
C SER A 231 -3.38 -21.10 -2.39
N ASN A 232 -2.91 -19.92 -2.77
CA ASN A 232 -1.82 -19.28 -2.06
C ASN A 232 -2.33 -18.55 -0.82
N LEU A 233 -3.52 -17.93 -0.86
CA LEU A 233 -4.11 -17.23 0.28
C LEU A 233 -4.40 -18.17 1.46
N VAL A 234 -4.57 -19.48 1.23
CA VAL A 234 -4.71 -20.50 2.28
C VAL A 234 -3.50 -20.53 3.24
N GLN A 235 -2.33 -20.03 2.81
CA GLN A 235 -1.13 -19.97 3.65
C GLN A 235 -1.20 -18.84 4.71
N ILE A 236 -2.11 -17.89 4.56
CA ILE A 236 -2.34 -16.83 5.53
C ILE A 236 -3.17 -17.40 6.69
N ASP A 237 -2.78 -17.05 7.92
CA ASP A 237 -3.50 -17.50 9.12
C ASP A 237 -5.01 -17.18 8.99
N ASN A 238 -5.83 -18.19 9.14
CA ASN A 238 -7.28 -18.09 9.02
C ASN A 238 -7.96 -17.36 10.20
N LEU A 239 -7.22 -17.09 11.27
CA LEU A 239 -7.64 -16.31 12.42
C LEU A 239 -7.14 -14.86 12.38
N LEU A 240 -6.32 -14.50 11.40
CA LEU A 240 -5.79 -13.14 11.26
C LEU A 240 -6.92 -12.16 10.87
N PRO A 241 -7.23 -11.14 11.69
CA PRO A 241 -8.21 -10.13 11.33
C PRO A 241 -7.77 -9.31 10.12
N ILE A 242 -8.66 -9.13 9.15
CA ILE A 242 -8.41 -8.38 7.92
C ILE A 242 -9.49 -7.32 7.74
N LEU A 243 -9.11 -6.05 7.68
CA LEU A 243 -9.98 -4.95 7.24
C LEU A 243 -9.66 -4.58 5.81
N ILE A 244 -10.65 -4.66 4.93
CA ILE A 244 -10.54 -4.23 3.52
C ILE A 244 -11.46 -3.04 3.33
N PHE A 245 -10.93 -1.92 2.84
CA PHE A 245 -11.76 -0.76 2.58
C PHE A 245 -11.34 0.01 1.32
N GLY A 246 -12.25 0.78 0.77
CA GLY A 246 -12.02 1.61 -0.41
C GLY A 246 -13.18 2.55 -0.69
N GLY A 247 -13.01 3.46 -1.64
CA GLY A 247 -14.06 4.35 -2.11
C GLY A 247 -14.97 3.65 -3.11
N GLU A 248 -16.27 3.87 -3.03
CA GLU A 248 -17.25 3.28 -3.97
C GLU A 248 -16.99 3.71 -5.42
N HIS A 249 -16.48 4.92 -5.61
CA HIS A 249 -16.17 5.49 -6.93
C HIS A 249 -14.72 5.27 -7.37
N ASP A 250 -13.94 4.40 -6.70
CA ASP A 250 -12.59 4.06 -7.14
C ASP A 250 -12.62 3.32 -8.50
N PRO A 251 -12.01 3.88 -9.56
CA PRO A 251 -12.04 3.26 -10.88
C PRO A 251 -11.16 2.00 -11.00
N ILE A 252 -10.29 1.73 -10.02
CA ILE A 252 -9.42 0.53 -10.00
C ILE A 252 -10.22 -0.69 -9.59
N HIS A 253 -10.86 -0.65 -8.43
CA HIS A 253 -11.62 -1.79 -7.91
C HIS A 253 -13.11 -1.74 -8.21
N GLN A 254 -13.65 -0.58 -8.61
CA GLN A 254 -15.06 -0.41 -9.03
C GLN A 254 -16.06 -0.96 -7.98
N GLY A 255 -15.75 -0.85 -6.71
CA GLY A 255 -16.50 -1.41 -5.59
C GLY A 255 -16.48 -2.95 -5.55
N HIS A 256 -16.97 -3.61 -6.60
CA HIS A 256 -17.13 -5.07 -6.63
C HIS A 256 -15.83 -5.86 -6.47
N ARG A 257 -14.71 -5.44 -7.07
CA ARG A 257 -13.43 -6.18 -6.96
C ARG A 257 -12.80 -6.12 -5.57
N LEU A 258 -13.16 -5.11 -4.79
CA LEU A 258 -12.80 -5.04 -3.38
C LEU A 258 -13.57 -6.11 -2.58
N ILE A 259 -14.86 -6.28 -2.90
CA ILE A 259 -15.70 -7.36 -2.33
C ILE A 259 -15.19 -8.73 -2.79
N ASP A 260 -14.79 -8.88 -4.06
CA ASP A 260 -14.19 -10.11 -4.58
C ASP A 260 -12.91 -10.49 -3.80
N LEU A 261 -12.07 -9.50 -3.42
CA LEU A 261 -10.90 -9.75 -2.59
C LEU A 261 -11.29 -10.29 -1.22
N ALA A 262 -12.29 -9.70 -0.57
CA ALA A 262 -12.77 -10.18 0.71
C ALA A 262 -13.34 -11.62 0.61
N ASN A 263 -14.07 -11.90 -0.46
CA ASN A 263 -14.58 -13.25 -0.72
C ASN A 263 -13.45 -14.24 -0.96
N ALA A 264 -12.40 -13.87 -1.69
CA ALA A 264 -11.22 -14.71 -1.88
C ALA A 264 -10.53 -15.07 -0.55
N PHE A 265 -10.42 -14.13 0.38
CA PHE A 265 -9.92 -14.42 1.74
C PHE A 265 -10.87 -15.36 2.51
N ARG A 266 -12.19 -15.15 2.43
CA ARG A 266 -13.17 -16.05 3.09
C ARG A 266 -13.13 -17.44 2.49
N GLU A 267 -13.05 -17.56 1.16
CA GLU A 267 -12.93 -18.84 0.44
C GLU A 267 -11.60 -19.55 0.77
N SER A 268 -10.53 -18.82 1.06
CA SER A 268 -9.27 -19.40 1.53
C SER A 268 -9.32 -19.88 2.99
N GLY A 269 -10.44 -19.64 3.70
CA GLY A 269 -10.69 -20.11 5.06
C GLY A 269 -10.56 -19.04 6.14
N ASN A 270 -10.22 -17.77 5.79
CA ASN A 270 -10.13 -16.71 6.79
C ASN A 270 -11.51 -16.35 7.35
N ARG A 271 -11.62 -16.30 8.70
CA ARG A 271 -12.88 -16.14 9.43
C ARG A 271 -13.20 -14.69 9.78
N PHE A 272 -12.21 -13.80 9.77
CA PHE A 272 -12.30 -12.43 10.29
C PHE A 272 -11.96 -11.42 9.19
N VAL A 273 -12.87 -11.29 8.22
CA VAL A 273 -12.73 -10.36 7.10
C VAL A 273 -13.84 -9.31 7.15
N ASP A 274 -13.48 -8.09 7.51
CA ASP A 274 -14.34 -6.92 7.51
C ASP A 274 -14.17 -6.15 6.20
N VAL A 275 -15.29 -5.64 5.66
CA VAL A 275 -15.30 -4.85 4.42
C VAL A 275 -16.03 -3.54 4.65
N LYS A 276 -15.41 -2.42 4.23
CA LYS A 276 -16.05 -1.10 4.23
C LYS A 276 -15.90 -0.43 2.87
N LEU A 277 -17.03 -0.13 2.22
CA LEU A 277 -17.08 0.77 1.07
C LEU A 277 -17.58 2.13 1.52
N TYR A 278 -16.82 3.17 1.22
CA TYR A 278 -17.20 4.54 1.55
C TYR A 278 -17.88 5.21 0.36
N PRO A 279 -19.12 5.66 0.52
CA PRO A 279 -19.83 6.35 -0.54
C PRO A 279 -19.12 7.64 -0.93
N ASP A 280 -19.26 8.03 -2.20
CA ASP A 280 -18.71 9.26 -2.79
C ASP A 280 -17.19 9.42 -2.72
N MET A 281 -16.44 8.40 -2.26
CA MET A 281 -14.98 8.41 -2.21
C MET A 281 -14.38 7.72 -3.42
N ARG A 282 -13.17 8.16 -3.79
CA ARG A 282 -12.36 7.61 -4.87
C ARG A 282 -11.23 6.73 -4.33
N HIS A 283 -10.08 6.69 -5.01
CA HIS A 283 -8.98 5.76 -4.73
C HIS A 283 -8.28 5.97 -3.39
N GLU A 284 -8.24 7.19 -2.89
CA GLU A 284 -7.54 7.54 -1.64
C GLU A 284 -8.51 7.96 -0.52
N PRO A 285 -9.23 7.05 0.15
CA PRO A 285 -10.22 7.40 1.17
C PRO A 285 -9.64 8.23 2.33
N LEU A 286 -8.35 8.05 2.63
CA LEU A 286 -7.64 8.84 3.64
C LEU A 286 -7.37 10.28 3.22
N ASN A 287 -7.46 10.59 1.93
CA ASN A 287 -7.28 11.92 1.36
C ASN A 287 -8.58 12.50 0.79
N GLU A 288 -9.72 12.01 1.23
CA GLU A 288 -11.04 12.52 0.91
C GLU A 288 -11.53 13.55 1.92
N LYS A 289 -12.56 14.34 1.56
CA LYS A 289 -13.16 15.34 2.45
C LYS A 289 -13.63 14.73 3.77
N ASN A 290 -14.19 13.52 3.71
CA ASN A 290 -14.70 12.78 4.86
C ASN A 290 -13.68 11.77 5.42
N SER A 291 -12.38 11.96 5.15
CA SER A 291 -11.31 11.12 5.70
C SER A 291 -11.31 10.97 7.24
N PRO A 292 -11.78 11.95 8.05
CA PRO A 292 -11.88 11.76 9.50
C PRO A 292 -12.73 10.55 9.90
N ARG A 293 -13.82 10.25 9.16
CA ARG A 293 -14.64 9.05 9.40
C ARG A 293 -13.86 7.77 9.10
N VAL A 294 -13.12 7.73 7.99
CA VAL A 294 -12.29 6.58 7.63
C VAL A 294 -11.24 6.32 8.70
N ILE A 295 -10.58 7.38 9.16
CA ILE A 295 -9.56 7.30 10.20
C ILE A 295 -10.16 6.80 11.52
N GLN A 296 -11.34 7.29 11.90
CA GLN A 296 -12.04 6.84 13.10
C GLN A 296 -12.38 5.34 13.02
N ASP A 297 -12.93 4.89 11.91
CA ASP A 297 -13.23 3.48 11.66
C ASP A 297 -11.99 2.59 11.77
N ILE A 298 -10.83 3.06 11.28
CA ILE A 298 -9.55 2.35 11.39
C ILE A 298 -9.10 2.27 12.85
N ILE A 299 -9.19 3.37 13.60
CA ILE A 299 -8.81 3.42 15.02
C ILE A 299 -9.68 2.45 15.84
N GLU A 300 -10.99 2.46 15.64
CA GLU A 300 -11.93 1.58 16.32
C GLU A 300 -11.64 0.10 16.00
N TRP A 301 -11.39 -0.21 14.72
CA TRP A 301 -11.06 -1.57 14.30
C TRP A 301 -9.74 -2.06 14.92
N ILE A 302 -8.70 -1.20 14.97
CA ILE A 302 -7.42 -1.53 15.61
C ILE A 302 -7.63 -1.79 17.09
N LYS A 303 -8.34 -0.89 17.80
CA LYS A 303 -8.60 -1.04 19.24
C LYS A 303 -9.34 -2.33 19.56
N HIS A 304 -10.38 -2.64 18.79
CA HIS A 304 -11.14 -3.89 18.95
C HIS A 304 -10.25 -5.13 18.81
N ASN A 305 -9.43 -5.18 17.75
CA ASN A 305 -8.58 -6.35 17.44
C ASN A 305 -7.29 -6.40 18.30
N ALA A 306 -6.86 -5.28 18.87
CA ALA A 306 -5.78 -5.22 19.86
C ALA A 306 -6.27 -5.51 21.29
N ARG A 307 -7.59 -5.65 21.51
CA ARG A 307 -8.24 -5.80 22.82
C ARG A 307 -7.87 -4.65 23.77
N LEU A 308 -7.90 -3.42 23.23
CA LEU A 308 -7.66 -2.19 23.98
C LEU A 308 -9.03 -1.62 24.39
N ASP A 309 -9.19 -1.32 25.68
CA ASP A 309 -10.39 -0.69 26.23
C ASP A 309 -10.49 0.79 25.82
#